data_ecca36049cc9b56a06bfb8cb02dc6504
#
_entry.id   ecca36049cc9b56a06bfb8cb02dc6504
#
_cell.length_a   1.000
_cell.length_b   1.000
_cell.length_c   1.000
_cell.angle_alpha   90.00
_cell.angle_beta   90.00
_cell.angle_gamma   90.00
#
_symmetry.space_group_name_H-M   'P 1'
#
loop_
_entity.id
_entity.type
_entity.pdbx_description
1 polymer ?
#
loop_
_entity_poly.entity_id
_entity_poly.type
_entity_poly.pdbx_seq_one_letter_code
_entity_poly.pdbx_strand_id
1 'polypeptide(L)'
;MGSSSNVFNNKVDGSFGITSPIFLDQITPSGTLVNTLAIPTGLVTTSFPSKSELALNVSTDGKTLTFMAYAAPANTLDVSNSNTPAVYDPTNPVGTSYFRAVVQVAANGAI
;
A
#
# COMPACT_ATOMS: atom_id res chain seq x y z
N MET A 1 1.03 10.66 20.63
CA MET A 1 0.95 11.01 19.22
C MET A 1 2.34 11.32 18.69
N GLY A 2 2.72 10.77 17.57
CA GLY A 2 3.99 11.08 16.94
C GLY A 2 4.11 12.55 16.56
N SER A 3 5.30 13.08 16.64
CA SER A 3 5.60 14.43 16.18
C SER A 3 5.34 14.51 14.68
N SER A 4 4.85 15.67 14.19
CA SER A 4 4.71 15.93 12.76
C SER A 4 6.03 15.79 11.99
N SER A 5 7.17 15.95 12.65
CA SER A 5 8.49 15.74 12.06
C SER A 5 8.74 14.31 11.61
N ASN A 6 8.00 13.34 12.14
CA ASN A 6 8.09 11.94 11.71
C ASN A 6 7.42 11.69 10.37
N VAL A 7 6.62 12.62 9.89
CA VAL A 7 5.86 12.50 8.66
C VAL A 7 6.58 13.16 7.48
N PHE A 8 7.51 14.07 7.74
CA PHE A 8 8.19 14.86 6.73
C PHE A 8 9.60 14.33 6.48
N ASN A 9 9.92 14.06 5.23
CA ASN A 9 11.22 13.58 4.80
C ASN A 9 11.80 14.50 3.72
N ASN A 10 12.18 15.69 4.10
CA ASN A 10 12.72 16.68 3.18
C ASN A 10 14.09 16.31 2.59
N LYS A 11 14.72 15.26 3.10
CA LYS A 11 16.03 14.82 2.62
C LYS A 11 15.94 13.88 1.42
N VAL A 12 14.77 13.31 1.18
CA VAL A 12 14.58 12.28 0.16
C VAL A 12 14.09 12.92 -1.13
N ASP A 13 12.87 13.40 -1.11
CA ASP A 13 12.26 14.15 -2.20
C ASP A 13 11.06 14.96 -1.65
N GLY A 14 10.37 15.66 -2.53
CA GLY A 14 9.17 16.41 -2.15
C GLY A 14 7.92 15.55 -1.98
N SER A 15 7.98 14.27 -2.34
CA SER A 15 6.88 13.34 -2.17
C SER A 15 7.23 12.33 -1.08
N PHE A 16 6.86 12.64 0.10
CA PHE A 16 7.02 11.76 1.25
C PHE A 16 5.67 11.14 1.61
N GLY A 17 5.71 10.07 2.36
CA GLY A 17 4.51 9.46 2.89
C GLY A 17 4.80 8.46 3.97
N ILE A 18 3.77 8.07 4.67
CA ILE A 18 3.85 7.06 5.71
C ILE A 18 2.98 5.87 5.31
N THR A 19 3.47 4.67 5.57
CA THR A 19 2.67 3.48 5.31
C THR A 19 1.45 3.42 6.20
N SER A 20 0.33 3.04 5.62
CA SER A 20 -0.97 3.03 6.28
C SER A 20 -1.72 1.73 6.01
N PRO A 21 -2.64 1.33 6.91
CA PRO A 21 -3.52 0.20 6.66
C PRO A 21 -4.40 0.40 5.43
N ILE A 22 -4.81 -0.71 4.82
CA ILE A 22 -5.67 -0.73 3.64
C ILE A 22 -7.02 -1.35 4.03
N PHE A 23 -8.10 -0.71 3.60
CA PHE A 23 -9.46 -1.20 3.75
C PHE A 23 -10.13 -1.23 2.38
N LEU A 24 -10.86 -2.31 2.09
CA LEU A 24 -11.69 -2.41 0.90
C LEU A 24 -13.15 -2.29 1.31
N ASP A 25 -13.80 -1.24 0.84
CA ASP A 25 -15.21 -1.01 1.07
C ASP A 25 -16.03 -1.55 -0.10
N GLN A 26 -17.00 -2.37 0.23
CA GLN A 26 -18.03 -2.80 -0.71
C GLN A 26 -19.21 -1.84 -0.59
N ILE A 27 -19.52 -1.16 -1.67
CA ILE A 27 -20.63 -0.19 -1.70
C ILE A 27 -21.63 -0.56 -2.80
N THR A 28 -22.89 -0.20 -2.57
CA THR A 28 -23.92 -0.33 -3.61
C THR A 28 -23.75 0.77 -4.68
N PRO A 29 -24.35 0.62 -5.87
CA PRO A 29 -24.34 1.69 -6.87
C PRO A 29 -24.91 3.03 -6.39
N SER A 30 -25.77 3.01 -5.37
CA SER A 30 -26.32 4.22 -4.72
C SER A 30 -25.40 4.82 -3.66
N GLY A 31 -24.24 4.19 -3.37
CA GLY A 31 -23.26 4.71 -2.42
C GLY A 31 -23.42 4.19 -0.99
N THR A 32 -24.28 3.19 -0.74
CA THR A 32 -24.46 2.60 0.58
C THR A 32 -23.36 1.60 0.88
N LEU A 33 -22.69 1.76 2.03
CA LEU A 33 -21.69 0.80 2.51
C LEU A 33 -22.37 -0.52 2.88
N VAL A 34 -21.90 -1.61 2.28
CA VAL A 34 -22.37 -2.98 2.56
C VAL A 34 -21.44 -3.69 3.53
N ASN A 35 -20.13 -3.60 3.29
CA ASN A 35 -19.11 -4.29 4.06
C ASN A 35 -17.77 -3.59 3.92
N THR A 36 -16.90 -3.79 4.91
CA THR A 36 -15.50 -3.35 4.88
C THR A 36 -14.60 -4.53 5.18
N LEU A 37 -13.66 -4.80 4.27
CA LEU A 37 -12.61 -5.81 4.47
C LEU A 37 -11.32 -5.12 4.86
N ALA A 38 -10.82 -5.39 6.05
CA ALA A 38 -9.50 -4.93 6.48
C ALA A 38 -8.41 -5.86 5.91
N ILE A 39 -7.46 -5.29 5.19
CA ILE A 39 -6.28 -6.04 4.74
C ILE A 39 -5.30 -6.10 5.91
N PRO A 40 -4.83 -7.30 6.32
CA PRO A 40 -3.93 -7.41 7.46
C PRO A 40 -2.65 -6.61 7.27
N THR A 41 -2.34 -5.72 8.21
CA THR A 41 -1.12 -4.90 8.18
C THR A 41 0.17 -5.73 8.31
N GLY A 42 0.06 -6.94 8.83
CA GLY A 42 1.18 -7.90 8.85
C GLY A 42 1.51 -8.47 7.47
N LEU A 43 0.61 -8.34 6.48
CA LEU A 43 0.87 -8.74 5.11
C LEU A 43 1.38 -7.58 4.27
N VAL A 44 0.58 -6.53 4.16
CA VAL A 44 0.88 -5.39 3.29
C VAL A 44 0.31 -4.09 3.84
N THR A 45 0.90 -2.99 3.38
CA THR A 45 0.43 -1.63 3.63
C THR A 45 0.51 -0.82 2.34
N THR A 46 -0.17 0.32 2.29
CA THR A 46 0.03 1.32 1.25
C THR A 46 1.01 2.38 1.69
N SER A 47 1.65 3.07 0.76
CA SER A 47 2.56 4.19 1.05
C SER A 47 2.09 5.42 0.30
N PHE A 48 1.55 6.37 1.02
CA PHE A 48 1.24 7.67 0.43
C PHE A 48 2.55 8.47 0.24
N PRO A 49 2.79 9.16 -0.86
CA PRO A 49 1.87 9.51 -1.95
C PRO A 49 2.08 8.66 -3.21
N SER A 50 2.32 7.41 -3.09
CA SER A 50 2.52 6.57 -4.27
C SER A 50 1.35 6.69 -5.25
N LYS A 51 1.66 6.66 -6.53
CA LYS A 51 0.68 6.97 -7.58
C LYS A 51 0.00 5.75 -8.17
N SER A 52 0.47 4.57 -7.87
CA SER A 52 0.07 3.35 -8.59
C SER A 52 -0.42 2.22 -7.70
N GLU A 53 -0.19 2.30 -6.39
CA GLU A 53 -0.80 1.33 -5.51
C GLU A 53 -2.28 1.56 -5.39
N LEU A 54 -2.99 0.52 -5.00
CA LEU A 54 -4.43 0.53 -4.77
C LEU A 54 -5.27 0.78 -6.03
N ALA A 55 -4.68 0.79 -7.21
CA ALA A 55 -5.45 0.71 -8.44
C ALA A 55 -6.09 -0.67 -8.52
N LEU A 56 -7.40 -0.71 -8.29
CA LEU A 56 -8.14 -1.97 -8.29
C LEU A 56 -8.32 -2.50 -9.71
N ASN A 57 -8.03 -3.78 -9.88
CA ASN A 57 -8.29 -4.52 -11.10
C ASN A 57 -9.17 -5.72 -10.79
N VAL A 58 -10.01 -6.08 -11.73
CA VAL A 58 -10.87 -7.27 -11.64
C VAL A 58 -10.36 -8.29 -12.64
N SER A 59 -10.27 -9.55 -12.20
CA SER A 59 -9.92 -10.65 -13.12
C SER A 59 -10.96 -10.80 -14.23
N THR A 60 -10.55 -11.40 -15.34
CA THR A 60 -11.44 -11.57 -16.52
C THR A 60 -12.69 -12.37 -16.22
N ASP A 61 -12.63 -13.28 -15.24
CA ASP A 61 -13.80 -14.04 -14.79
C ASP A 61 -14.64 -13.31 -13.72
N GLY A 62 -14.23 -12.10 -13.30
CA GLY A 62 -14.95 -11.29 -12.32
C GLY A 62 -14.88 -11.79 -10.88
N LYS A 63 -14.01 -12.76 -10.56
CA LYS A 63 -14.01 -13.43 -9.24
C LYS A 63 -12.90 -12.96 -8.31
N THR A 64 -11.93 -12.23 -8.81
CA THR A 64 -10.76 -11.81 -8.03
C THR A 64 -10.48 -10.32 -8.24
N LEU A 65 -10.27 -9.60 -7.15
CA LEU A 65 -9.71 -8.26 -7.18
C LEU A 65 -8.21 -8.33 -6.97
N THR A 66 -7.46 -7.46 -7.65
CA THR A 66 -6.02 -7.32 -7.45
C THR A 66 -5.64 -5.85 -7.29
N PHE A 67 -4.63 -5.61 -6.49
CA PHE A 67 -3.99 -4.30 -6.36
C PHE A 67 -2.54 -4.45 -5.90
N MET A 68 -1.76 -3.39 -6.06
CA MET A 68 -0.37 -3.35 -5.61
C MET A 68 -0.27 -2.72 -4.22
N ALA A 69 0.67 -3.22 -3.43
CA ALA A 69 0.96 -2.71 -2.09
C ALA A 69 2.42 -3.00 -1.71
N TYR A 70 2.81 -2.64 -0.50
CA TYR A 70 4.16 -2.88 0.02
C TYR A 70 4.14 -3.87 1.17
N ALA A 71 5.07 -4.83 1.14
CA ALA A 71 5.35 -5.68 2.30
C ALA A 71 6.23 -4.91 3.30
N ALA A 72 5.62 -3.96 3.99
CA ALA A 72 6.27 -3.09 4.95
C ALA A 72 5.36 -2.87 6.16
N PRO A 73 5.94 -2.63 7.35
CA PRO A 73 5.13 -2.29 8.53
C PRO A 73 4.37 -0.98 8.34
N ALA A 74 3.23 -0.84 9.00
CA ALA A 74 2.54 0.44 9.09
C ALA A 74 3.40 1.48 9.82
N ASN A 75 3.15 2.75 9.57
CA ASN A 75 3.89 3.89 10.14
C ASN A 75 5.38 3.93 9.76
N THR A 76 5.73 3.38 8.61
CA THR A 76 7.09 3.45 8.05
C THR A 76 7.17 4.56 7.02
N LEU A 77 8.21 5.39 7.14
CA LEU A 77 8.36 6.58 6.30
C LEU A 77 8.92 6.21 4.93
N ASP A 78 8.30 6.76 3.90
CA ASP A 78 8.82 6.85 2.53
C ASP A 78 9.16 5.51 1.85
N VAL A 79 8.38 4.49 2.13
CA VAL A 79 8.60 3.14 1.58
C VAL A 79 8.51 3.11 0.04
N SER A 80 7.73 4.01 -0.56
CA SER A 80 7.63 4.10 -2.02
C SER A 80 8.97 4.41 -2.71
N ASN A 81 9.88 5.09 -2.02
CA ASN A 81 11.21 5.43 -2.49
C ASN A 81 12.30 4.46 -1.98
N SER A 82 11.92 3.29 -1.53
CA SER A 82 12.85 2.25 -1.10
C SER A 82 13.25 1.33 -2.25
N ASN A 83 14.39 0.67 -2.09
CA ASN A 83 14.77 -0.44 -2.98
C ASN A 83 13.90 -1.67 -2.75
N THR A 84 13.89 -2.57 -3.72
CA THR A 84 13.38 -3.93 -3.56
C THR A 84 14.55 -4.85 -3.21
N PRO A 85 14.37 -5.83 -2.30
CA PRO A 85 15.43 -6.79 -2.01
C PRO A 85 15.99 -7.44 -3.28
N ALA A 86 17.31 -7.56 -3.35
CA ALA A 86 18.06 -8.07 -4.49
C ALA A 86 18.03 -7.20 -5.76
N VAL A 87 17.35 -6.05 -5.74
CA VAL A 87 17.35 -5.07 -6.85
C VAL A 87 17.75 -3.73 -6.26
N TYR A 88 19.04 -3.45 -6.30
CA TYR A 88 19.59 -2.27 -5.66
C TYR A 88 19.82 -1.14 -6.67
N ASP A 89 19.25 0.02 -6.35
CA ASP A 89 19.49 1.27 -7.05
C ASP A 89 20.09 2.27 -6.03
N PRO A 90 21.34 2.68 -6.22
CA PRO A 90 22.00 3.58 -5.27
C PRO A 90 21.39 4.99 -5.24
N THR A 91 20.54 5.34 -6.21
CA THR A 91 19.86 6.63 -6.25
C THR A 91 18.62 6.67 -5.38
N ASN A 92 18.10 5.51 -4.94
CA ASN A 92 17.00 5.48 -4.00
C ASN A 92 17.45 5.92 -2.60
N PRO A 93 16.79 6.92 -2.03
CA PRO A 93 17.27 7.56 -0.81
C PRO A 93 16.97 6.78 0.46
N VAL A 94 16.05 5.84 0.43
CA VAL A 94 15.67 5.02 1.59
C VAL A 94 16.56 3.80 1.68
N GLY A 95 17.31 3.70 2.80
CA GLY A 95 18.33 2.67 2.97
C GLY A 95 17.79 1.26 3.20
N THR A 96 16.54 1.12 3.66
CA THR A 96 15.90 -0.18 3.88
C THR A 96 15.17 -0.62 2.62
N SER A 97 15.26 -1.91 2.29
CA SER A 97 14.56 -2.48 1.13
C SER A 97 13.24 -3.11 1.54
N TYR A 98 12.21 -2.93 0.71
CA TYR A 98 10.89 -3.52 0.93
C TYR A 98 10.38 -4.17 -0.37
N PHE A 99 9.71 -5.32 -0.25
CA PHE A 99 9.06 -5.94 -1.38
C PHE A 99 7.81 -5.15 -1.80
N ARG A 100 7.60 -5.07 -3.11
CA ARG A 100 6.30 -4.74 -3.67
C ARG A 100 5.51 -6.03 -3.77
N ALA A 101 4.23 -5.96 -3.48
CA ALA A 101 3.37 -7.13 -3.43
C ALA A 101 2.14 -6.93 -4.32
N VAL A 102 1.72 -7.99 -4.97
CA VAL A 102 0.41 -8.06 -5.60
C VAL A 102 -0.53 -8.74 -4.62
N VAL A 103 -1.59 -8.04 -4.25
CA VAL A 103 -2.63 -8.58 -3.37
C VAL A 103 -3.76 -9.11 -4.23
N GLN A 104 -4.24 -10.30 -3.91
CA GLN A 104 -5.40 -10.91 -4.54
C GLN A 104 -6.48 -11.11 -3.48
N VAL A 105 -7.68 -10.66 -3.78
CA VAL A 105 -8.85 -10.83 -2.89
C VAL A 105 -9.91 -11.60 -3.64
N ALA A 106 -10.24 -12.78 -3.15
CA ALA A 106 -11.29 -13.62 -3.72
C ALA A 106 -12.69 -13.09 -3.39
N ALA A 107 -13.69 -13.54 -4.12
CA ALA A 107 -15.08 -13.13 -3.93
C ALA A 107 -15.63 -13.38 -2.51
N ASN A 108 -15.08 -14.37 -1.80
CA ASN A 108 -15.43 -14.65 -0.41
C ASN A 108 -14.63 -13.84 0.62
N GLY A 109 -13.79 -12.91 0.18
CA GLY A 109 -12.94 -12.09 1.04
C GLY A 109 -11.60 -12.73 1.42
N ALA A 110 -11.26 -13.90 0.93
CA ALA A 110 -9.96 -14.53 1.18
C ALA A 110 -8.83 -13.77 0.47
N ILE A 111 -7.72 -13.58 1.17
CA ILE A 111 -6.55 -12.83 0.71
C ILE A 111 -5.38 -13.80 0.55
#